data_f4b83fb4d97a9f7aab13b775eb229f68
#
_entry.id   f4b83fb4d97a9f7aab13b775eb229f68
#
_cell.length_a   1.000
_cell.length_b   1.000
_cell.length_c   1.000
_cell.angle_alpha   90.00
_cell.angle_beta   90.00
_cell.angle_gamma   90.00
#
_symmetry.space_group_name_H-M   'P 1'
#
loop_
_entity.id
_entity.type
_entity.pdbx_description
1 polymer ?
#
loop_
_entity_poly.entity_id
_entity_poly.type
_entity_poly.pdbx_seq_one_letter_code
_entity_poly.pdbx_strand_id
1 'polypeptide(L)'
;VTSLIIIFPIFFYSISEKNYVLASAILNSSLFNMIFLNSFKFLFIRERPVSHSDIKYWGYSFPSGHSCIGLSFYPTVMYVLFNGYSSFPFWMFVGVLFGLSIAISRIVVGVHWFSDVVFGSLVGVVFFSWTIYLYNIGFYYKFLF
;
A
#
# COMPACT_ATOMS: atom_id res chain seq x y z
N VAL A 1 6.29 -1.04 10.24
CA VAL A 1 5.74 -2.00 11.22
C VAL A 1 4.22 -1.93 11.27
N THR A 2 3.60 -0.74 11.37
CA THR A 2 2.13 -0.59 11.49
C THR A 2 1.34 -1.15 10.31
N SER A 3 1.83 -1.00 9.07
CA SER A 3 1.14 -1.54 7.88
C SER A 3 1.11 -3.07 7.88
N LEU A 4 2.15 -3.73 8.37
CA LEU A 4 2.22 -5.19 8.42
C LEU A 4 1.19 -5.77 9.41
N ILE A 5 0.89 -5.07 10.50
CA ILE A 5 -0.11 -5.49 11.49
C ILE A 5 -1.50 -5.64 10.86
N ILE A 6 -1.80 -4.87 9.82
CA ILE A 6 -3.10 -4.94 9.12
C ILE A 6 -3.03 -5.92 7.94
N ILE A 7 -1.92 -5.94 7.20
CA ILE A 7 -1.74 -6.78 6.02
C ILE A 7 -1.78 -8.27 6.40
N PHE A 8 -1.06 -8.67 7.45
CA PHE A 8 -0.98 -10.07 7.86
C PHE A 8 -2.33 -10.70 8.23
N PRO A 9 -3.16 -10.11 9.10
CA PRO A 9 -4.48 -10.68 9.41
C PRO A 9 -5.38 -10.82 8.19
N ILE A 10 -5.43 -9.82 7.30
CA ILE A 10 -6.27 -9.87 6.10
C ILE A 10 -5.75 -10.95 5.13
N PHE A 11 -4.44 -11.09 5.00
CA PHE A 11 -3.83 -12.13 4.17
C PHE A 11 -4.16 -13.54 4.69
N PHE A 12 -3.95 -13.80 5.99
CA PHE A 12 -4.27 -15.09 6.58
C PHE A 12 -5.77 -15.41 6.56
N TYR A 13 -6.62 -14.41 6.81
CA TYR A 13 -8.07 -14.54 6.64
C TYR A 13 -8.43 -14.92 5.20
N SER A 14 -7.80 -14.29 4.21
CA SER A 14 -8.03 -14.62 2.79
C SER A 14 -7.66 -16.05 2.46
N ILE A 15 -6.59 -16.58 3.05
CA ILE A 15 -6.18 -17.99 2.89
C ILE A 15 -7.20 -18.92 3.57
N SER A 16 -7.63 -18.61 4.80
CA SER A 16 -8.61 -19.44 5.52
C SER A 16 -9.94 -19.55 4.79
N GLU A 17 -10.39 -18.47 4.16
CA GLU A 17 -11.61 -18.43 3.33
C GLU A 17 -11.38 -18.97 1.90
N LYS A 18 -10.20 -19.51 1.62
CA LYS A 18 -9.80 -19.98 0.27
C LYS A 18 -9.93 -18.92 -0.83
N ASN A 19 -9.91 -17.64 -0.46
CA ASN A 19 -9.89 -16.53 -1.41
C ASN A 19 -8.44 -16.24 -1.84
N TYR A 20 -7.86 -17.17 -2.58
CA TYR A 20 -6.47 -17.08 -3.03
C TYR A 20 -6.21 -15.89 -3.96
N VAL A 21 -7.24 -15.42 -4.65
CA VAL A 21 -7.14 -14.22 -5.52
C VAL A 21 -6.86 -12.98 -4.68
N LEU A 22 -7.59 -12.79 -3.59
CA LEU A 22 -7.34 -11.68 -2.67
C LEU A 22 -5.97 -11.83 -2.00
N ALA A 23 -5.62 -13.02 -1.53
CA ALA A 23 -4.31 -13.28 -0.93
C ALA A 23 -3.16 -12.93 -1.90
N SER A 24 -3.26 -13.34 -3.17
CA SER A 24 -2.26 -13.06 -4.21
C SER A 24 -2.17 -11.58 -4.54
N ALA A 25 -3.31 -10.88 -4.62
CA ALA A 25 -3.35 -9.44 -4.86
C ALA A 25 -2.69 -8.66 -3.70
N ILE A 26 -2.93 -9.08 -2.46
CA ILE A 26 -2.30 -8.51 -1.25
C ILE A 26 -0.78 -8.73 -1.29
N LEU A 27 -0.33 -9.94 -1.59
CA LEU A 27 1.10 -10.24 -1.70
C LEU A 27 1.75 -9.40 -2.80
N ASN A 28 1.16 -9.34 -3.98
CA ASN A 28 1.69 -8.57 -5.09
C ASN A 28 1.81 -7.08 -4.73
N SER A 29 0.75 -6.47 -4.22
CA SER A 29 0.76 -5.06 -3.83
C SER A 29 1.74 -4.75 -2.71
N SER A 30 2.00 -5.69 -1.79
CA SER A 30 2.88 -5.48 -0.62
C SER A 30 4.34 -5.77 -0.92
N LEU A 31 4.65 -6.90 -1.57
CA LEU A 31 6.03 -7.32 -1.85
C LEU A 31 6.73 -6.40 -2.85
N PHE A 32 6.07 -6.05 -3.95
CA PHE A 32 6.65 -5.13 -4.93
C PHE A 32 6.91 -3.75 -4.33
N ASN A 33 5.97 -3.25 -3.52
CA ASN A 33 6.18 -2.02 -2.78
C ASN A 33 7.42 -2.09 -1.89
N MET A 34 7.58 -3.16 -1.13
CA MET A 34 8.70 -3.32 -0.20
C MET A 34 10.04 -3.35 -0.93
N ILE A 35 10.15 -4.12 -2.01
CA ILE A 35 11.38 -4.24 -2.81
C ILE A 35 11.73 -2.88 -3.44
N PHE A 36 10.76 -2.28 -4.15
CA PHE A 36 10.95 -1.01 -4.83
C PHE A 36 11.34 0.11 -3.87
N LEU A 37 10.61 0.26 -2.76
CA LEU A 37 10.87 1.32 -1.79
C LEU A 37 12.23 1.19 -1.12
N ASN A 38 12.67 -0.02 -0.80
CA ASN A 38 14.00 -0.22 -0.21
C ASN A 38 15.10 0.14 -1.20
N SER A 39 14.96 -0.25 -2.47
CA SER A 39 15.92 0.14 -3.51
C SER A 39 16.04 1.67 -3.65
N PHE A 40 14.90 2.37 -3.68
CA PHE A 40 14.91 3.84 -3.75
C PHE A 40 15.48 4.51 -2.50
N LYS A 41 15.26 3.97 -1.32
CA LYS A 41 15.84 4.51 -0.08
C LYS A 41 17.36 4.48 -0.10
N PHE A 42 17.96 3.43 -0.65
CA PHE A 42 19.42 3.33 -0.79
C PHE A 42 19.98 4.28 -1.87
N LEU A 43 19.20 4.59 -2.90
CA LEU A 43 19.62 5.50 -3.96
C LEU A 43 19.61 6.97 -3.53
N PHE A 44 18.61 7.40 -2.76
CA PHE A 44 18.38 8.82 -2.48
C PHE A 44 18.91 9.30 -1.12
N ILE A 45 19.26 8.42 -0.20
CA ILE A 45 19.92 8.70 1.11
C ILE A 45 19.42 10.00 1.77
N ARG A 46 18.10 10.25 1.74
CA ARG A 46 17.53 11.51 2.21
C ARG A 46 17.26 11.45 3.72
N GLU A 47 17.79 12.43 4.46
CA GLU A 47 17.51 12.57 5.88
C GLU A 47 16.03 12.92 6.14
N ARG A 48 15.55 12.52 7.31
CA ARG A 48 14.19 12.85 7.75
C ARG A 48 14.10 14.27 8.25
N PRO A 49 12.90 14.91 8.19
CA PRO A 49 12.66 16.14 8.94
C PRO A 49 12.96 15.90 10.42
N VAL A 50 13.30 16.97 11.12
CA VAL A 50 13.45 16.93 12.59
C VAL A 50 12.07 16.65 13.18
N SER A 51 11.86 15.43 13.64
CA SER A 51 10.61 15.02 14.26
C SER A 51 10.48 15.64 15.65
N HIS A 52 9.30 16.13 16.00
CA HIS A 52 8.96 16.56 17.36
C HIS A 52 8.78 15.39 18.34
N SER A 53 8.91 14.15 17.87
CA SER A 53 8.80 12.96 18.70
C SER A 53 10.19 12.37 19.00
N ASP A 54 10.41 11.89 20.23
CA ASP A 54 11.64 11.19 20.65
C ASP A 54 11.82 9.82 19.96
N ILE A 55 10.92 9.47 19.06
CA ILE A 55 10.93 8.19 18.34
C ILE A 55 11.97 8.25 17.22
N LYS A 56 13.04 7.47 17.37
CA LYS A 56 14.01 7.26 16.29
C LYS A 56 13.43 6.37 15.21
N TYR A 57 13.12 6.97 14.06
CA TYR A 57 12.67 6.22 12.89
C TYR A 57 13.88 5.67 12.11
N TRP A 58 13.77 4.41 11.76
CA TRP A 58 14.84 3.71 11.03
C TRP A 58 14.85 4.04 9.55
N GLY A 59 16.05 4.24 8.98
CA GLY A 59 16.29 4.41 7.55
C GLY A 59 15.92 5.79 6.99
N TYR A 60 16.16 5.96 5.70
CA TYR A 60 16.02 7.21 4.96
C TYR A 60 14.55 7.62 4.76
N SER A 61 14.33 8.92 4.51
CA SER A 61 12.96 9.46 4.42
C SER A 61 12.30 9.19 3.07
N PHE A 62 13.03 9.27 1.97
CA PHE A 62 12.48 9.16 0.61
C PHE A 62 12.58 7.73 0.07
N PRO A 63 11.53 7.25 -0.59
CA PRO A 63 10.16 7.73 -0.55
C PRO A 63 9.39 7.25 0.69
N SER A 64 8.19 7.82 0.94
CA SER A 64 7.33 7.41 2.06
C SER A 64 6.69 6.04 1.83
N GLY A 65 7.14 5.03 2.59
CA GLY A 65 6.59 3.68 2.50
C GLY A 65 5.14 3.55 2.95
N HIS A 66 4.74 4.30 3.97
CA HIS A 66 3.35 4.29 4.44
C HIS A 66 2.39 4.90 3.43
N SER A 67 2.81 5.94 2.72
CA SER A 67 1.99 6.56 1.66
C SER A 67 1.84 5.62 0.46
N CYS A 68 2.92 4.95 0.08
CA CYS A 68 2.91 3.98 -1.00
C CYS A 68 1.98 2.80 -0.69
N ILE A 69 2.17 2.15 0.47
CA ILE A 69 1.31 1.03 0.90
C ILE A 69 -0.14 1.52 1.10
N GLY A 70 -0.34 2.69 1.66
CA GLY A 70 -1.68 3.26 1.85
C GLY A 70 -2.49 3.32 0.56
N LEU A 71 -1.89 3.82 -0.53
CA LEU A 71 -2.57 3.98 -1.82
C LEU A 71 -2.46 2.77 -2.76
N SER A 72 -1.69 1.74 -2.39
CA SER A 72 -1.72 0.47 -3.12
C SER A 72 -2.62 -0.56 -2.45
N PHE A 73 -2.47 -0.78 -1.16
CA PHE A 73 -3.11 -1.88 -0.43
C PHE A 73 -4.61 -1.66 -0.22
N TYR A 74 -5.02 -0.53 0.40
CA TYR A 74 -6.43 -0.34 0.75
C TYR A 74 -7.35 -0.28 -0.49
N PRO A 75 -7.04 0.47 -1.56
CA PRO A 75 -7.84 0.41 -2.77
C PRO A 75 -7.86 -0.98 -3.41
N THR A 76 -6.75 -1.75 -3.36
CA THR A 76 -6.71 -3.12 -3.87
C THR A 76 -7.69 -4.02 -3.12
N VAL A 77 -7.69 -3.99 -1.80
CA VAL A 77 -8.62 -4.78 -0.98
C VAL A 77 -10.07 -4.42 -1.32
N MET A 78 -10.39 -3.12 -1.37
CA MET A 78 -11.75 -2.67 -1.72
C MET A 78 -12.14 -3.07 -3.14
N TYR A 79 -11.22 -3.00 -4.09
CA TYR A 79 -11.48 -3.46 -5.46
C TYR A 79 -11.81 -4.94 -5.51
N VAL A 80 -10.96 -5.79 -4.95
CA VAL A 80 -11.14 -7.25 -5.04
C VAL A 80 -12.39 -7.73 -4.31
N LEU A 81 -12.75 -7.10 -3.19
CA LEU A 81 -13.92 -7.50 -2.40
C LEU A 81 -15.23 -6.99 -2.98
N PHE A 82 -15.27 -5.81 -3.57
CA PHE A 82 -16.52 -5.14 -3.92
C PHE A 82 -16.71 -4.92 -5.43
N ASN A 83 -15.76 -5.33 -6.27
CA ASN A 83 -15.92 -5.28 -7.72
C ASN A 83 -17.12 -6.16 -8.15
N GLY A 84 -18.05 -5.55 -8.89
CA GLY A 84 -19.29 -6.20 -9.30
C GLY A 84 -20.52 -5.88 -8.42
N TYR A 85 -20.35 -5.25 -7.27
CA TYR A 85 -21.47 -4.77 -6.45
C TYR A 85 -21.84 -3.32 -6.81
N SER A 86 -23.12 -2.98 -6.66
CA SER A 86 -23.59 -1.59 -6.88
C SER A 86 -22.94 -0.56 -5.95
N SER A 87 -22.51 -0.99 -4.76
CA SER A 87 -21.77 -0.17 -3.79
C SER A 87 -20.28 0.00 -4.08
N PHE A 88 -19.77 -0.55 -5.17
CA PHE A 88 -18.34 -0.52 -5.51
C PHE A 88 -17.73 0.90 -5.51
N PRO A 89 -18.34 1.95 -6.12
CA PRO A 89 -17.76 3.29 -6.10
C PRO A 89 -17.57 3.83 -4.68
N PHE A 90 -18.51 3.56 -3.79
CA PHE A 90 -18.42 3.96 -2.37
C PHE A 90 -17.22 3.29 -1.69
N TRP A 91 -17.03 1.98 -1.86
CA TRP A 91 -15.94 1.26 -1.25
C TRP A 91 -14.58 1.65 -1.82
N MET A 92 -14.50 1.95 -3.11
CA MET A 92 -13.30 2.51 -3.71
C MET A 92 -12.94 3.88 -3.12
N PHE A 93 -13.93 4.75 -2.94
CA PHE A 93 -13.74 6.03 -2.26
C PHE A 93 -13.20 5.85 -0.83
N VAL A 94 -13.80 4.92 -0.05
CA VAL A 94 -13.34 4.58 1.31
C VAL A 94 -11.88 4.10 1.30
N GLY A 95 -11.50 3.21 0.40
CA GLY A 95 -10.14 2.70 0.29
C GLY A 95 -9.10 3.79 -0.01
N VAL A 96 -9.43 4.67 -0.97
CA VAL A 96 -8.58 5.82 -1.32
C VAL A 96 -8.49 6.81 -0.16
N LEU A 97 -9.60 7.14 0.49
CA LEU A 97 -9.63 8.06 1.63
C LEU A 97 -8.78 7.54 2.79
N PHE A 98 -8.85 6.25 3.08
CA PHE A 98 -7.99 5.62 4.10
C PHE A 98 -6.50 5.72 3.74
N GLY A 99 -6.15 5.42 2.50
CA GLY A 99 -4.78 5.55 2.00
C GLY A 99 -4.23 6.97 2.10
N LEU A 100 -5.05 7.96 1.69
CA LEU A 100 -4.70 9.38 1.81
C LEU A 100 -4.56 9.84 3.26
N SER A 101 -5.41 9.38 4.16
CA SER A 101 -5.31 9.69 5.59
C SER A 101 -3.99 9.21 6.18
N ILE A 102 -3.56 8.00 5.82
CA ILE A 102 -2.25 7.48 6.21
C ILE A 102 -1.12 8.33 5.62
N ALA A 103 -1.21 8.70 4.35
CA ALA A 103 -0.20 9.52 3.68
C ALA A 103 -0.05 10.88 4.37
N ILE A 104 -1.16 11.58 4.62
CA ILE A 104 -1.19 12.89 5.30
C ILE A 104 -0.64 12.76 6.72
N SER A 105 -0.98 11.70 7.44
CA SER A 105 -0.48 11.48 8.80
C SER A 105 1.05 11.50 8.89
N ARG A 106 1.77 11.13 7.82
CA ARG A 106 3.24 11.12 7.81
C ARG A 106 3.84 12.52 7.79
N ILE A 107 3.12 13.49 7.21
CA ILE A 107 3.49 14.91 7.22
C ILE A 107 3.18 15.51 8.60
N VAL A 108 1.98 15.23 9.12
CA VAL A 108 1.54 15.76 10.43
C VAL A 108 2.47 15.29 11.55
N VAL A 109 2.89 14.03 11.53
CA VAL A 109 3.84 13.48 12.52
C VAL A 109 5.28 14.02 12.30
N GLY A 110 5.56 14.68 11.16
CA GLY A 110 6.87 15.28 10.88
C GLY A 110 7.96 14.26 10.54
N VAL A 111 7.62 13.05 10.08
CA VAL A 111 8.60 11.98 9.80
C VAL A 111 8.97 11.85 8.34
N HIS A 112 8.25 12.54 7.47
CA HIS A 112 8.47 12.59 6.04
C HIS A 112 8.28 14.01 5.49
N TRP A 113 9.06 14.37 4.49
CA TRP A 113 8.86 15.57 3.71
C TRP A 113 7.62 15.43 2.83
N PHE A 114 6.98 16.54 2.48
CA PHE A 114 5.83 16.55 1.57
C PHE A 114 6.11 15.79 0.26
N SER A 115 7.29 16.02 -0.34
CA SER A 115 7.70 15.33 -1.56
C SER A 115 7.88 13.82 -1.41
N ASP A 116 8.29 13.32 -0.21
CA ASP A 116 8.38 11.89 0.07
C ASP A 116 6.99 11.24 0.02
N VAL A 117 6.01 11.97 0.57
CA VAL A 117 4.61 11.52 0.63
C VAL A 117 3.98 11.54 -0.74
N VAL A 118 4.14 12.62 -1.50
CA VAL A 118 3.60 12.73 -2.87
C VAL A 118 4.18 11.64 -3.76
N PHE A 119 5.50 11.48 -3.78
CA PHE A 119 6.14 10.44 -4.60
C PHE A 119 5.72 9.03 -4.16
N GLY A 120 5.74 8.76 -2.86
CA GLY A 120 5.27 7.48 -2.33
C GLY A 120 3.82 7.19 -2.70
N SER A 121 2.95 8.20 -2.67
CA SER A 121 1.54 8.08 -3.09
C SER A 121 1.39 7.75 -4.57
N LEU A 122 2.14 8.43 -5.44
CA LEU A 122 2.14 8.15 -6.89
C LEU A 122 2.60 6.73 -7.18
N VAL A 123 3.67 6.28 -6.54
CA VAL A 123 4.14 4.89 -6.64
C VAL A 123 3.07 3.91 -6.17
N GLY A 124 2.37 4.22 -5.07
CA GLY A 124 1.26 3.41 -4.57
C GLY A 124 0.14 3.26 -5.59
N VAL A 125 -0.25 4.35 -6.26
CA VAL A 125 -1.26 4.32 -7.33
C VAL A 125 -0.79 3.47 -8.52
N VAL A 126 0.48 3.54 -8.91
CA VAL A 126 1.03 2.69 -9.98
C VAL A 126 0.94 1.22 -9.60
N PHE A 127 1.32 0.84 -8.38
CA PHE A 127 1.22 -0.55 -7.92
C PHE A 127 -0.22 -1.02 -7.77
N PHE A 128 -1.13 -0.17 -7.32
CA PHE A 128 -2.56 -0.46 -7.34
C PHE A 128 -3.02 -0.77 -8.78
N SER A 129 -2.74 0.12 -9.72
CA SER A 129 -3.15 -0.04 -11.13
C SER A 129 -2.57 -1.32 -11.75
N TRP A 130 -1.31 -1.63 -11.47
CA TRP A 130 -0.66 -2.87 -11.90
C TRP A 130 -1.35 -4.11 -11.31
N THR A 131 -1.64 -4.10 -10.02
CA THR A 131 -2.32 -5.22 -9.34
C THR A 131 -3.72 -5.45 -9.92
N ILE A 132 -4.48 -4.38 -10.18
CA ILE A 132 -5.82 -4.47 -10.78
C ILE A 132 -5.75 -4.94 -12.24
N TYR A 133 -4.75 -4.51 -12.99
CA TYR A 133 -4.52 -5.04 -14.34
C TYR A 133 -4.31 -6.56 -14.31
N LEU A 134 -3.44 -7.06 -13.43
CA LEU A 134 -3.21 -8.50 -13.26
C LEU A 134 -4.48 -9.25 -12.81
N TYR A 135 -5.27 -8.64 -11.95
CA TYR A 135 -6.55 -9.19 -11.51
C TYR A 135 -7.51 -9.34 -12.70
N ASN A 136 -7.67 -8.30 -13.52
CA ASN A 136 -8.62 -8.27 -14.62
C ASN A 136 -8.27 -9.22 -15.78
N ILE A 137 -6.97 -9.46 -16.03
CA ILE A 137 -6.54 -10.46 -17.04
C ILE A 137 -6.59 -11.90 -16.51
N GLY A 138 -7.05 -12.11 -15.28
CA GLY A 138 -7.17 -13.43 -14.66
C GLY A 138 -5.82 -14.07 -14.29
N PHE A 139 -4.75 -13.27 -14.16
CA PHE A 139 -3.42 -13.78 -13.84
C PHE A 139 -3.42 -14.61 -12.56
N TYR A 140 -4.09 -14.14 -11.51
CA TYR A 140 -4.16 -14.84 -10.22
C TYR A 140 -4.94 -16.15 -10.28
N TYR A 141 -5.90 -16.29 -11.19
CA TYR A 141 -6.64 -17.53 -11.40
C TYR A 141 -5.79 -18.59 -12.13
N LYS A 142 -4.99 -18.18 -13.11
CA LYS A 142 -4.15 -19.09 -13.91
C LYS A 142 -2.98 -19.70 -13.14
N PHE A 143 -2.52 -19.04 -12.08
CA PHE A 143 -1.41 -19.54 -11.25
C PHE A 143 -1.88 -20.41 -10.07
N LEU A 144 -3.17 -20.40 -9.73
CA LEU A 144 -3.71 -21.04 -8.54
C LEU A 144 -4.56 -22.27 -8.87
N PHE A 145 -4.95 -22.44 -10.11
CA PHE A 145 -5.75 -23.55 -10.66
C PHE A 145 -5.21 -24.01 -12.02
#